data_1c0b201d8a1894047ffb96a8865d1eec
#
_entry.id   1c0b201d8a1894047ffb96a8865d1eec
#
_cell.length_a   1.000
_cell.length_b   1.000
_cell.length_c   1.000
_cell.angle_alpha   90.00
_cell.angle_beta   90.00
_cell.angle_gamma   90.00
#
_symmetry.space_group_name_H-M   'P 1'
#
loop_
_entity.id
_entity.type
_entity.pdbx_description
1 polymer ?
#
loop_
_entity_poly.entity_id
_entity_poly.type
_entity_poly.pdbx_seq_one_letter_code
_entity_poly.pdbx_strand_id
1 'polypeptide(L)'
;KDLSVIHIAGTNGKGSCAAMLESIYLANEYTIGTYMSPYIEDYRECIHINGSLISIEAMNRATHVIKEAYGKLKSFGKQLPTQYECITCIALYSMYEAKVDLAIIETLMGGRDDATNVFSKIEAALITSIGYDHMEFLGDSLPQIAAHKAGIIKKGCPVFINPNSEDVMTTIETYANTLNAPSYRSCDYLAN
;
A
#
# COMPACT_ATOMS: atom_id res chain seq x y z
N LYS A 1 -2.12 -8.44 17.88
CA LYS A 1 -0.81 -8.17 17.24
C LYS A 1 -1.09 -7.11 16.17
N ASP A 2 -0.36 -6.02 16.17
CA ASP A 2 -0.44 -5.03 15.10
C ASP A 2 0.01 -5.68 13.78
N LEU A 3 -0.57 -5.27 12.66
CA LEU A 3 -0.20 -5.77 11.35
C LEU A 3 1.14 -5.15 10.94
N SER A 4 2.17 -5.97 10.70
CA SER A 4 3.43 -5.52 10.09
C SER A 4 3.19 -5.26 8.61
N VAL A 5 3.65 -4.12 8.08
CA VAL A 5 3.27 -3.66 6.73
C VAL A 5 4.49 -3.20 5.95
N ILE A 6 4.61 -3.67 4.71
CA ILE A 6 5.38 -2.99 3.65
C ILE A 6 4.38 -2.25 2.77
N HIS A 7 4.56 -0.94 2.63
CA HIS A 7 3.64 -0.08 1.88
C HIS A 7 4.29 0.39 0.58
N ILE A 8 3.59 0.22 -0.55
CA ILE A 8 4.15 0.45 -1.89
C ILE A 8 3.35 1.53 -2.61
N ALA A 9 4.03 2.60 -3.01
CA ALA A 9 3.49 3.63 -3.89
C ALA A 9 4.35 3.80 -5.15
N GLY A 10 3.79 4.43 -6.16
CA GLY A 10 4.46 4.68 -7.45
C GLY A 10 3.46 4.85 -8.58
N THR A 11 3.94 5.16 -9.76
CA THR A 11 3.10 5.20 -10.97
C THR A 11 3.03 3.80 -11.59
N ASN A 12 4.17 3.22 -11.92
CA ASN A 12 4.25 1.89 -12.53
C ASN A 12 5.10 0.94 -11.66
N GLY A 13 4.84 -0.36 -11.77
CA GLY A 13 5.64 -1.40 -11.13
C GLY A 13 5.27 -1.74 -9.69
N LYS A 14 4.25 -1.11 -9.10
CA LYS A 14 3.79 -1.40 -7.74
C LYS A 14 3.38 -2.87 -7.56
N GLY A 15 2.44 -3.35 -8.37
CA GLY A 15 1.96 -4.74 -8.32
C GLY A 15 3.06 -5.76 -8.62
N SER A 16 3.98 -5.47 -9.57
CA SER A 16 5.14 -6.33 -9.83
C SER A 16 6.05 -6.41 -8.60
N CYS A 17 6.31 -5.28 -7.94
CA CYS A 17 7.08 -5.23 -6.72
C CYS A 17 6.40 -6.02 -5.59
N ALA A 18 5.09 -5.86 -5.43
CA ALA A 18 4.29 -6.61 -4.46
C ALA A 18 4.38 -8.12 -4.69
N ALA A 19 4.21 -8.58 -5.93
CA ALA A 19 4.28 -10.00 -6.28
C ALA A 19 5.67 -10.61 -6.05
N MET A 20 6.74 -9.86 -6.36
CA MET A 20 8.11 -10.29 -6.09
C MET A 20 8.36 -10.43 -4.57
N LEU A 21 7.96 -9.46 -3.78
CA LEU A 21 8.08 -9.51 -2.33
C LEU A 21 7.26 -10.66 -1.73
N GLU A 22 6.01 -10.85 -2.19
CA GLU A 22 5.19 -11.98 -1.78
C GLU A 22 5.92 -13.30 -2.00
N SER A 23 6.48 -13.51 -3.21
CA SER A 23 7.21 -14.73 -3.55
C SER A 23 8.46 -14.93 -2.68
N ILE A 24 9.23 -13.86 -2.41
CA ILE A 24 10.43 -13.93 -1.57
C ILE A 24 10.08 -14.30 -0.13
N TYR A 25 9.08 -13.65 0.46
CA TYR A 25 8.71 -13.92 1.84
C TYR A 25 8.05 -15.29 2.02
N LEU A 26 7.22 -15.73 1.06
CA LEU A 26 6.66 -17.09 1.06
C LEU A 26 7.75 -18.17 0.98
N ALA A 27 8.79 -17.96 0.16
CA ALA A 27 9.94 -18.86 0.08
C ALA A 27 10.75 -18.94 1.40
N ASN A 28 10.60 -17.97 2.28
CA ASN A 28 11.19 -17.93 3.61
C ASN A 28 10.17 -18.26 4.73
N GLU A 29 9.11 -18.98 4.39
CA GLU A 29 8.10 -19.53 5.32
C GLU A 29 7.29 -18.48 6.11
N TYR A 30 7.27 -17.21 5.67
CA TYR A 30 6.38 -16.20 6.25
C TYR A 30 4.94 -16.42 5.78
N THR A 31 3.99 -16.13 6.65
CA THR A 31 2.58 -16.00 6.26
C THR A 31 2.33 -14.58 5.77
N ILE A 32 1.87 -14.44 4.52
CA ILE A 32 1.79 -13.15 3.83
C ILE A 32 0.35 -12.83 3.44
N GLY A 33 -0.03 -11.56 3.67
CA GLY A 33 -1.19 -10.95 3.04
C GLY A 33 -0.75 -9.94 1.99
N THR A 34 -1.29 -10.01 0.78
CA THR A 34 -0.98 -9.05 -0.28
C THR A 34 -2.26 -8.35 -0.75
N TYR A 35 -2.23 -7.01 -0.78
CA TYR A 35 -3.30 -6.19 -1.33
C TYR A 35 -2.78 -5.42 -2.53
N MET A 36 -3.38 -5.68 -3.68
CA MET A 36 -3.03 -5.07 -4.97
C MET A 36 -4.29 -4.54 -5.65
N SER A 37 -4.14 -3.56 -6.54
CA SER A 37 -5.25 -2.99 -7.30
C SER A 37 -4.79 -2.57 -8.71
N PRO A 38 -5.71 -2.55 -9.67
CA PRO A 38 -7.12 -2.94 -9.60
C PRO A 38 -7.34 -4.45 -9.78
N TYR A 39 -8.56 -4.93 -9.53
CA TYR A 39 -9.03 -6.25 -9.99
C TYR A 39 -9.45 -6.18 -11.48
N ILE A 40 -9.52 -7.32 -12.14
CA ILE A 40 -9.95 -7.45 -13.54
C ILE A 40 -11.38 -8.00 -13.62
N GLU A 41 -11.65 -9.12 -13.00
CA GLU A 41 -12.95 -9.80 -13.05
C GLU A 41 -13.58 -9.97 -11.66
N ASP A 42 -12.77 -10.28 -10.64
CA ASP A 42 -13.24 -10.61 -9.29
C ASP A 42 -12.51 -9.77 -8.23
N TYR A 43 -13.26 -9.17 -7.33
CA TYR A 43 -12.70 -8.39 -6.19
C TYR A 43 -11.67 -9.16 -5.36
N ARG A 44 -11.74 -10.49 -5.33
CA ARG A 44 -10.77 -11.34 -4.62
C ARG A 44 -9.36 -11.25 -5.19
N GLU A 45 -9.23 -10.87 -6.47
CA GLU A 45 -7.92 -10.68 -7.11
C GLU A 45 -7.09 -9.59 -6.42
N CYS A 46 -7.74 -8.65 -5.72
CA CYS A 46 -7.06 -7.66 -4.92
C CYS A 46 -6.41 -8.23 -3.65
N ILE A 47 -6.86 -9.40 -3.16
CA ILE A 47 -6.53 -9.87 -1.81
C ILE A 47 -5.97 -11.29 -1.90
N HIS A 48 -4.68 -11.42 -1.65
CA HIS A 48 -4.03 -12.72 -1.52
C HIS A 48 -3.71 -13.02 -0.06
N ILE A 49 -3.88 -14.27 0.31
CA ILE A 49 -3.39 -14.83 1.58
C ILE A 49 -2.51 -16.02 1.23
N ASN A 50 -1.25 -15.95 1.60
CA ASN A 50 -0.23 -16.96 1.30
C ASN A 50 -0.18 -17.35 -0.20
N GLY A 51 -0.12 -16.34 -1.07
CA GLY A 51 0.01 -16.51 -2.51
C GLY A 51 -1.24 -16.99 -3.24
N SER A 52 -2.36 -17.12 -2.52
CA SER A 52 -3.64 -17.55 -3.11
C SER A 52 -4.71 -16.48 -2.94
N LEU A 53 -5.65 -16.42 -3.88
CA LEU A 53 -6.82 -15.56 -3.73
C LEU A 53 -7.50 -15.84 -2.39
N ILE A 54 -7.97 -14.79 -1.73
CA ILE A 54 -8.79 -14.95 -0.53
C ILE A 54 -9.96 -15.91 -0.80
N SER A 55 -10.25 -16.82 0.13
CA SER A 55 -11.39 -17.71 -0.02
C SER A 55 -12.71 -16.95 0.02
N ILE A 56 -13.73 -17.49 -0.63
CA ILE A 56 -15.09 -16.90 -0.64
C ILE A 56 -15.60 -16.76 0.79
N GLU A 57 -15.36 -17.75 1.65
CA GLU A 57 -15.79 -17.77 3.04
C GLU A 57 -15.11 -16.64 3.85
N ALA A 58 -13.79 -16.45 3.68
CA ALA A 58 -13.06 -15.37 4.35
C ALA A 58 -13.51 -14.00 3.85
N MET A 59 -13.69 -13.85 2.54
CA MET A 59 -14.21 -12.62 1.93
C MET A 59 -15.62 -12.29 2.46
N ASN A 60 -16.49 -13.28 2.57
CA ASN A 60 -17.85 -13.11 3.09
C ASN A 60 -17.85 -12.71 4.58
N ARG A 61 -17.01 -13.34 5.42
CA ARG A 61 -16.86 -12.96 6.83
C ARG A 61 -16.41 -11.51 6.97
N ALA A 62 -15.34 -11.12 6.27
CA ALA A 62 -14.84 -9.75 6.29
C ALA A 62 -15.89 -8.75 5.79
N THR A 63 -16.56 -9.06 4.68
CA THR A 63 -17.64 -8.22 4.12
C THR A 63 -18.78 -8.03 5.12
N HIS A 64 -19.14 -9.07 5.87
CA HIS A 64 -20.19 -8.96 6.90
C HIS A 64 -19.81 -7.93 7.98
N VAL A 65 -18.58 -8.01 8.50
CA VAL A 65 -18.09 -7.07 9.52
C VAL A 65 -18.06 -5.62 8.99
N ILE A 66 -17.57 -5.42 7.76
CA ILE A 66 -17.52 -4.08 7.16
C ILE A 66 -18.95 -3.56 6.87
N LYS A 67 -19.88 -4.42 6.46
CA LYS A 67 -21.28 -4.05 6.24
C LYS A 67 -21.97 -3.62 7.54
N GLU A 68 -21.68 -4.26 8.66
CA GLU A 68 -22.20 -3.83 9.97
C GLU A 68 -21.65 -2.45 10.36
N ALA A 69 -20.33 -2.23 10.18
CA ALA A 69 -19.70 -0.93 10.44
C ALA A 69 -20.30 0.16 9.54
N TYR A 70 -20.49 -0.13 8.25
CA TYR A 70 -21.15 0.75 7.29
C TYR A 70 -22.58 1.13 7.74
N GLY A 71 -23.36 0.15 8.20
CA GLY A 71 -24.71 0.38 8.73
C GLY A 71 -24.72 1.31 9.95
N LYS A 72 -23.74 1.17 10.86
CA LYS A 72 -23.58 2.06 12.02
C LYS A 72 -23.24 3.49 11.58
N LEU A 73 -22.28 3.67 10.65
CA LEU A 73 -21.96 5.00 10.11
C LEU A 73 -23.19 5.67 9.51
N LYS A 74 -23.99 4.92 8.73
CA LYS A 74 -25.23 5.40 8.12
C LYS A 74 -26.24 5.84 9.19
N SER A 75 -26.43 5.05 10.25
CA SER A 75 -27.37 5.37 11.33
C SER A 75 -26.96 6.61 12.12
N PHE A 76 -25.66 6.93 12.19
CA PHE A 76 -25.12 8.14 12.81
C PHE A 76 -25.04 9.34 11.87
N GLY A 77 -25.56 9.24 10.65
CA GLY A 77 -25.48 10.32 9.65
C GLY A 77 -24.05 10.72 9.27
N LYS A 78 -23.10 9.79 9.40
CA LYS A 78 -21.71 10.02 9.03
C LYS A 78 -21.51 9.83 7.53
N GLN A 79 -20.45 10.44 6.99
CA GLN A 79 -20.00 10.18 5.62
C GLN A 79 -19.76 8.68 5.45
N LEU A 80 -20.27 8.14 4.35
CA LEU A 80 -20.13 6.72 4.03
C LEU A 80 -18.85 6.50 3.22
N PRO A 81 -18.13 5.40 3.48
CA PRO A 81 -16.94 5.08 2.71
C PRO A 81 -17.28 4.73 1.26
N THR A 82 -16.35 5.03 0.38
CA THR A 82 -16.36 4.62 -1.02
C THR A 82 -16.21 3.10 -1.15
N GLN A 83 -16.46 2.59 -2.35
CA GLN A 83 -16.24 1.18 -2.65
C GLN A 83 -14.78 0.77 -2.42
N TYR A 84 -13.81 1.61 -2.84
CA TYR A 84 -12.38 1.35 -2.63
C TYR A 84 -12.00 1.33 -1.15
N GLU A 85 -12.49 2.26 -0.35
CA GLU A 85 -12.28 2.25 1.10
C GLU A 85 -12.88 1.00 1.75
N CYS A 86 -14.06 0.53 1.29
CA CYS A 86 -14.65 -0.71 1.79
C CYS A 86 -13.80 -1.93 1.47
N ILE A 87 -13.30 -2.08 0.24
CA ILE A 87 -12.48 -3.24 -0.12
C ILE A 87 -11.11 -3.20 0.57
N THR A 88 -10.55 -2.01 0.76
CA THR A 88 -9.33 -1.83 1.57
C THR A 88 -9.57 -2.32 3.02
N CYS A 89 -10.68 -1.93 3.64
CA CYS A 89 -11.02 -2.41 4.97
C CYS A 89 -11.22 -3.94 5.01
N ILE A 90 -11.86 -4.53 3.99
CA ILE A 90 -12.02 -5.99 3.85
C ILE A 90 -10.66 -6.66 3.76
N ALA A 91 -9.74 -6.13 2.95
CA ALA A 91 -8.40 -6.68 2.80
C ALA A 91 -7.64 -6.67 4.13
N LEU A 92 -7.57 -5.52 4.79
CA LEU A 92 -6.86 -5.38 6.07
C LEU A 92 -7.46 -6.25 7.17
N TYR A 93 -8.80 -6.32 7.24
CA TYR A 93 -9.48 -7.19 8.20
C TYR A 93 -9.17 -8.67 7.94
N SER A 94 -9.19 -9.09 6.68
CA SER A 94 -8.89 -10.48 6.30
C SER A 94 -7.45 -10.89 6.64
N MET A 95 -6.48 -9.99 6.42
CA MET A 95 -5.08 -10.21 6.80
C MET A 95 -4.91 -10.30 8.32
N TYR A 96 -5.64 -9.45 9.07
CA TYR A 96 -5.67 -9.50 10.52
C TYR A 96 -6.28 -10.82 11.02
N GLU A 97 -7.42 -11.27 10.46
CA GLU A 97 -8.08 -12.53 10.80
C GLU A 97 -7.18 -13.74 10.47
N ALA A 98 -6.50 -13.71 9.33
CA ALA A 98 -5.54 -14.74 8.92
C ALA A 98 -4.24 -14.72 9.74
N LYS A 99 -4.02 -13.69 10.57
CA LYS A 99 -2.82 -13.51 11.41
C LYS A 99 -1.52 -13.54 10.61
N VAL A 100 -1.52 -12.95 9.43
CA VAL A 100 -0.31 -12.90 8.59
C VAL A 100 0.87 -12.28 9.36
N ASP A 101 2.08 -12.72 9.06
CA ASP A 101 3.30 -12.16 9.65
C ASP A 101 3.62 -10.81 9.04
N LEU A 102 3.31 -10.64 7.75
CA LEU A 102 3.58 -9.43 7.00
C LEU A 102 2.46 -9.17 5.98
N ALA A 103 2.04 -7.92 5.87
CA ALA A 103 1.16 -7.43 4.82
C ALA A 103 1.94 -6.58 3.81
N ILE A 104 1.77 -6.88 2.54
CA ILE A 104 2.31 -6.12 1.41
C ILE A 104 1.14 -5.36 0.80
N ILE A 105 1.17 -4.03 0.90
CA ILE A 105 0.03 -3.18 0.57
C ILE A 105 0.41 -2.21 -0.55
N GLU A 106 -0.29 -2.30 -1.67
CA GLU A 106 -0.18 -1.38 -2.80
C GLU A 106 -1.19 -0.24 -2.66
N THR A 107 -0.76 1.02 -2.88
CA THR A 107 -1.67 2.17 -3.01
C THR A 107 -2.39 2.14 -4.35
N LEU A 108 -3.63 2.58 -4.39
CA LEU A 108 -4.35 2.79 -5.65
C LEU A 108 -3.88 4.08 -6.34
N MET A 109 -3.96 5.20 -5.64
CA MET A 109 -3.68 6.51 -6.19
C MET A 109 -2.90 7.38 -5.19
N GLY A 110 -1.77 7.95 -5.66
CA GLY A 110 -0.95 8.82 -4.81
C GLY A 110 -0.29 8.06 -3.66
N GLY A 111 -0.63 8.41 -2.45
CA GLY A 111 -0.11 7.79 -1.21
C GLY A 111 -0.63 8.48 0.05
N ARG A 112 -0.41 9.81 0.17
CA ARG A 112 -0.80 10.60 1.35
C ARG A 112 -2.28 10.41 1.73
N ASP A 113 -3.17 10.51 0.76
CA ASP A 113 -4.62 10.49 0.94
C ASP A 113 -5.24 9.17 0.47
N ASP A 114 -4.41 8.16 0.18
CA ASP A 114 -4.88 6.84 -0.25
C ASP A 114 -5.54 6.12 0.93
N ALA A 115 -6.61 5.36 0.65
CA ALA A 115 -7.34 4.59 1.65
C ALA A 115 -6.47 3.57 2.40
N THR A 116 -5.36 3.13 1.79
CA THR A 116 -4.39 2.23 2.44
C THR A 116 -3.48 2.94 3.44
N ASN A 117 -3.44 4.28 3.46
CA ASN A 117 -2.51 5.04 4.29
C ASN A 117 -2.99 5.26 5.73
N VAL A 118 -3.54 4.22 6.34
CA VAL A 118 -4.13 4.24 7.71
C VAL A 118 -3.15 3.85 8.81
N PHE A 119 -1.95 3.42 8.47
CA PHE A 119 -0.96 2.96 9.43
C PHE A 119 -0.17 4.11 10.04
N SER A 120 0.03 4.07 11.35
CA SER A 120 0.95 5.00 12.06
C SER A 120 2.40 4.55 12.00
N LYS A 121 2.64 3.25 11.80
CA LYS A 121 3.95 2.61 11.68
C LYS A 121 3.89 1.53 10.60
N ILE A 122 4.96 1.41 9.82
CA ILE A 122 5.18 0.36 8.82
C ILE A 122 6.61 -0.15 8.92
N GLU A 123 6.90 -1.32 8.35
CA GLU A 123 8.26 -1.89 8.33
C GLU A 123 9.14 -1.22 7.26
N ALA A 124 8.55 -0.94 6.09
CA ALA A 124 9.22 -0.23 5.01
C ALA A 124 8.22 0.47 4.10
N ALA A 125 8.62 1.60 3.53
CA ALA A 125 7.97 2.24 2.39
C ALA A 125 8.76 1.95 1.11
N LEU A 126 8.08 1.62 0.02
CA LEU A 126 8.69 1.45 -1.29
C LEU A 126 8.08 2.45 -2.27
N ILE A 127 8.92 3.23 -2.94
CA ILE A 127 8.50 4.15 -4.00
C ILE A 127 9.07 3.62 -5.32
N THR A 128 8.20 3.12 -6.18
CA THR A 128 8.56 2.63 -7.50
C THR A 128 8.75 3.80 -8.47
N SER A 129 8.64 3.61 -9.78
CA SER A 129 8.81 4.70 -10.74
C SER A 129 7.75 5.78 -10.57
N ILE A 130 8.15 7.04 -10.73
CA ILE A 130 7.27 8.21 -10.75
C ILE A 130 7.13 8.70 -12.19
N GLY A 131 5.90 8.87 -12.64
CA GLY A 131 5.54 9.40 -13.95
C GLY A 131 4.28 10.25 -13.86
N TYR A 132 3.94 10.92 -14.94
CA TYR A 132 2.70 11.68 -15.04
C TYR A 132 1.50 10.73 -15.03
N ASP A 133 0.67 10.85 -14.02
CA ASP A 133 -0.53 10.06 -13.81
C ASP A 133 -1.44 10.78 -12.81
N HIS A 134 -2.76 10.66 -12.98
CA HIS A 134 -3.76 11.27 -12.10
C HIS A 134 -3.49 12.76 -11.79
N MET A 135 -3.06 13.54 -12.79
CA MET A 135 -2.63 14.94 -12.62
C MET A 135 -3.72 15.83 -12.03
N GLU A 136 -4.98 15.54 -12.28
CA GLU A 136 -6.13 16.25 -11.69
C GLU A 136 -6.15 16.21 -10.16
N PHE A 137 -5.53 15.18 -9.56
CA PHE A 137 -5.52 14.95 -8.11
C PHE A 137 -4.12 15.12 -7.49
N LEU A 138 -3.07 14.74 -8.21
CA LEU A 138 -1.71 14.66 -7.68
C LEU A 138 -0.83 15.87 -8.06
N GLY A 139 -1.33 16.74 -8.96
CA GLY A 139 -0.61 17.94 -9.42
C GLY A 139 0.03 17.79 -10.79
N ASP A 140 0.53 18.91 -11.31
CA ASP A 140 0.93 19.07 -12.71
C ASP A 140 2.43 18.83 -12.95
N SER A 141 3.18 18.46 -11.92
CA SER A 141 4.61 18.21 -12.02
C SER A 141 5.04 16.91 -11.31
N LEU A 142 6.12 16.30 -11.79
CA LEU A 142 6.67 15.09 -11.18
C LEU A 142 7.01 15.27 -9.68
N PRO A 143 7.59 16.38 -9.21
CA PRO A 143 7.81 16.62 -7.79
C PRO A 143 6.51 16.67 -6.97
N GLN A 144 5.43 17.25 -7.50
CA GLN A 144 4.12 17.25 -6.79
C GLN A 144 3.58 15.82 -6.66
N ILE A 145 3.59 15.05 -7.74
CA ILE A 145 3.18 13.64 -7.75
C ILE A 145 4.04 12.83 -6.77
N ALA A 146 5.36 13.06 -6.77
CA ALA A 146 6.30 12.42 -5.86
C ALA A 146 5.98 12.75 -4.39
N ALA A 147 5.65 14.00 -4.08
CA ALA A 147 5.29 14.43 -2.73
C ALA A 147 4.01 13.73 -2.21
N HIS A 148 3.00 13.53 -3.08
CA HIS A 148 1.82 12.75 -2.73
C HIS A 148 2.17 11.29 -2.44
N LYS A 149 3.01 10.66 -3.27
CA LYS A 149 3.42 9.26 -3.10
C LYS A 149 4.33 9.07 -1.89
N ALA A 150 5.22 10.02 -1.61
CA ALA A 150 6.05 10.04 -0.40
C ALA A 150 5.23 10.08 0.90
N GLY A 151 3.96 10.49 0.85
CA GLY A 151 3.06 10.53 2.00
C GLY A 151 2.82 9.18 2.69
N ILE A 152 3.22 8.05 2.10
CA ILE A 152 3.19 6.74 2.77
C ILE A 152 4.35 6.54 3.75
N ILE A 153 5.42 7.35 3.66
CA ILE A 153 6.60 7.25 4.54
C ILE A 153 6.17 7.59 5.98
N LYS A 154 6.65 6.83 6.93
CA LYS A 154 6.37 7.02 8.36
C LYS A 154 7.65 7.37 9.12
N LYS A 155 7.49 8.01 10.26
CA LYS A 155 8.60 8.45 11.12
C LYS A 155 9.55 7.29 11.45
N GLY A 156 10.83 7.46 11.12
CA GLY A 156 11.90 6.49 11.39
C GLY A 156 11.83 5.20 10.56
N CYS A 157 10.89 5.11 9.62
CA CYS A 157 10.71 3.93 8.78
C CYS A 157 11.61 4.01 7.54
N PRO A 158 12.32 2.95 7.15
CA PRO A 158 13.14 2.95 5.95
C PRO A 158 12.27 3.12 4.69
N VAL A 159 12.76 3.93 3.73
CA VAL A 159 12.17 4.06 2.41
C VAL A 159 13.15 3.64 1.32
N PHE A 160 12.70 2.74 0.47
CA PHE A 160 13.43 2.27 -0.71
C PHE A 160 12.86 2.95 -1.94
N ILE A 161 13.74 3.60 -2.73
CA ILE A 161 13.33 4.45 -3.83
C ILE A 161 13.94 3.89 -5.12
N ASN A 162 13.08 3.58 -6.09
CA ASN A 162 13.55 3.24 -7.44
C ASN A 162 14.16 4.49 -8.10
N PRO A 163 15.20 4.37 -8.95
CA PRO A 163 15.77 5.52 -9.66
C PRO A 163 14.71 6.31 -10.43
N ASN A 164 14.74 7.62 -10.24
CA ASN A 164 13.87 8.61 -10.88
C ASN A 164 14.71 9.83 -11.27
N SER A 165 14.09 10.87 -11.85
CA SER A 165 14.78 12.15 -12.08
C SER A 165 15.24 12.78 -10.76
N GLU A 166 16.30 13.58 -10.80
CA GLU A 166 16.92 14.12 -9.58
C GLU A 166 15.97 15.02 -8.75
N ASP A 167 15.08 15.75 -9.40
CA ASP A 167 14.05 16.56 -8.75
C ASP A 167 13.04 15.70 -7.99
N VAL A 168 12.65 14.54 -8.53
CA VAL A 168 11.80 13.54 -7.87
C VAL A 168 12.53 12.93 -6.69
N MET A 169 13.79 12.50 -6.87
CA MET A 169 14.61 11.93 -5.81
C MET A 169 14.76 12.91 -4.64
N THR A 170 15.14 14.16 -4.95
CA THR A 170 15.29 15.24 -3.95
C THR A 170 13.99 15.46 -3.18
N THR A 171 12.85 15.44 -3.87
CA THR A 171 11.53 15.63 -3.22
C THR A 171 11.25 14.52 -2.21
N ILE A 172 11.44 13.26 -2.59
CA ILE A 172 11.16 12.09 -1.72
C ILE A 172 12.14 12.08 -0.54
N GLU A 173 13.44 12.27 -0.79
CA GLU A 173 14.48 12.27 0.24
C GLU A 173 14.31 13.43 1.23
N THR A 174 13.93 14.63 0.74
CA THR A 174 13.62 15.76 1.61
C THR A 174 12.45 15.42 2.52
N TYR A 175 11.38 14.82 2.00
CA TYR A 175 10.24 14.42 2.81
C TYR A 175 10.64 13.34 3.84
N ALA A 176 11.41 12.32 3.44
CA ALA A 176 11.91 11.29 4.33
C ALA A 176 12.75 11.87 5.49
N ASN A 177 13.60 12.84 5.19
CA ASN A 177 14.45 13.53 6.18
C ASN A 177 13.59 14.25 7.24
N THR A 178 12.46 14.87 6.86
CA THR A 178 11.56 15.52 7.84
C THR A 178 10.99 14.53 8.85
N LEU A 179 10.93 13.25 8.48
CA LEU A 179 10.42 12.15 9.29
C LEU A 179 11.53 11.35 9.99
N ASN A 180 12.80 11.73 9.83
CA ASN A 180 13.96 10.93 10.23
C ASN A 180 13.89 9.48 9.68
N ALA A 181 13.37 9.32 8.47
CA ALA A 181 13.24 8.06 7.76
C ALA A 181 14.50 7.85 6.90
N PRO A 182 15.28 6.77 7.12
CA PRO A 182 16.45 6.49 6.27
C PRO A 182 15.99 6.16 4.85
N SER A 183 16.61 6.80 3.85
CA SER A 183 16.30 6.59 2.44
C SER A 183 17.41 5.80 1.74
N TYR A 184 17.02 4.87 0.87
CA TYR A 184 17.89 3.99 0.13
C TYR A 184 17.52 4.03 -1.35
N ARG A 185 18.46 4.42 -2.22
CA ARG A 185 18.28 4.34 -3.68
C ARG A 185 18.57 2.92 -4.14
N SER A 186 17.64 2.28 -4.84
CA SER A 186 17.85 0.88 -5.28
C SER A 186 19.04 0.70 -6.21
N CYS A 187 19.41 1.72 -7.01
CA CYS A 187 20.60 1.69 -7.87
C CYS A 187 21.91 1.51 -7.11
N ASP A 188 22.01 1.95 -5.85
CA ASP A 188 23.23 1.84 -5.06
C ASP A 188 23.56 0.38 -4.69
N TYR A 189 22.60 -0.53 -4.86
CA TYR A 189 22.70 -1.96 -4.53
C TYR A 189 22.78 -2.87 -5.78
N LEU A 190 22.60 -2.32 -6.98
CA LEU A 190 22.62 -3.09 -8.24
C LEU A 190 24.01 -3.13 -8.90
N ALA A 191 24.99 -2.43 -8.34
CA ALA A 191 26.32 -2.22 -8.94
C ALA A 191 27.40 -3.24 -8.49
N ASN A 192 27.01 -4.38 -7.88
CA ASN A 192 27.96 -5.43 -7.47
C ASN A 192 27.61 -6.78 -8.06
#